data_7c16ac4fe356396920cf20a7ada2350d
#
_entry.id   7c16ac4fe356396920cf20a7ada2350d
#
_cell.length_a   1.000
_cell.length_b   1.000
_cell.length_c   1.000
_cell.angle_alpha   90.00
_cell.angle_beta   90.00
_cell.angle_gamma   90.00
#
_symmetry.space_group_name_H-M   'P 1'
#
loop_
_entity.id
_entity.type
_entity.pdbx_description
1 polymer ?
#
loop_
_entity_poly.entity_id
_entity_poly.type
_entity_poly.pdbx_seq_one_letter_code
_entity_poly.pdbx_strand_id
1 'polypeptide(L)'
;MKKIYMAFTATIMASAATAAVPAGDLRIAWDHATLRDITEIPVVNKGYTETNIMYPRIKRLADGRLMMSFMNNTYGWEPYVAFSTDNGATWQGATRLVEQVKGRSSAGDDDLVIVNPDFIQLADGTILLAYQRRWKKGYNDLAHTNENCYIEIMSSADGGATWTEPRRIYTGRCWEPAMLQLPSGEIQMYITDSNEVKYKRSQPCTTVIRSFDGGRTWQGKAHCTYKDGEIISRTIDSRGSYDGMASAVRLDDGSLLLPLEVWSGVHKMDQTPVIIKTDAATNWRSDQSIRAKGGPDYPAKKQVNKDLTGYGPYICRLPSGHPLVLAGGARYKGKPGAWVLVGDRNGDNFGNATSPFEGYWGCIDYIGDDRVMMAVTQDYKDNGAKRSKTKTAIGRINYAKKAGAPGRFVAPADFDREKNGFWFLGKEQPSQVFVDFAHTPEAFIIDAYLFDDEIRAYTPENSDAVGVLIGRRNASGDYDSYKFTVNAEGAYTLYRLEGTSWVLADSGTVPVTTVGTVNDLSDTDLGFGGRFPIRWELIGGAPAKGENIKAHIRHYYKTTAKEGPVGATIEEAEGENTDYPAEWLDVTLI
;
A
#
# COMPACT_ATOMS: atom_id res chain seq x y z
N MET A 1 47.73 36.63 -6.81
CA MET A 1 46.49 35.84 -7.05
C MET A 1 46.54 34.61 -6.17
N LYS A 2 45.87 34.69 -5.01
CA LYS A 2 45.74 33.56 -4.06
C LYS A 2 44.47 32.79 -4.42
N LYS A 3 44.58 31.52 -4.77
CA LYS A 3 43.46 30.61 -4.98
C LYS A 3 42.98 30.16 -3.61
N ILE A 4 41.73 30.47 -3.28
CA ILE A 4 41.00 29.96 -2.10
C ILE A 4 40.36 28.64 -2.52
N TYR A 5 40.80 27.54 -1.93
CA TYR A 5 40.10 26.26 -2.01
C TYR A 5 39.04 26.24 -0.91
N MET A 6 37.77 26.25 -1.30
CA MET A 6 36.67 25.88 -0.38
C MET A 6 36.60 24.35 -0.30
N ALA A 7 36.89 23.83 0.87
CA ALA A 7 36.64 22.43 1.20
C ALA A 7 35.16 22.29 1.57
N PHE A 8 34.41 21.54 0.77
CA PHE A 8 33.08 21.08 1.13
C PHE A 8 33.23 19.87 2.08
N THR A 9 32.94 20.07 3.33
CA THR A 9 32.77 18.98 4.31
C THR A 9 31.40 18.35 4.10
N ALA A 10 31.37 17.21 3.44
CA ALA A 10 30.17 16.37 3.40
C ALA A 10 29.92 15.78 4.78
N THR A 11 28.91 16.25 5.48
CA THR A 11 28.43 15.64 6.71
C THR A 11 27.69 14.35 6.31
N ILE A 12 28.36 13.22 6.49
CA ILE A 12 27.72 11.91 6.39
C ILE A 12 26.81 11.79 7.63
N MET A 13 25.52 11.97 7.42
CA MET A 13 24.55 11.52 8.42
C MET A 13 24.61 9.99 8.45
N ALA A 14 25.21 9.46 9.51
CA ALA A 14 25.12 8.05 9.82
C ALA A 14 23.65 7.75 10.13
N SER A 15 22.94 7.10 9.22
CA SER A 15 21.65 6.48 9.50
C SER A 15 21.91 5.42 10.57
N ALA A 16 21.29 5.58 11.74
CA ALA A 16 21.26 4.53 12.74
C ALA A 16 20.70 3.27 12.06
N ALA A 17 21.52 2.23 11.98
CA ALA A 17 21.08 0.93 11.48
C ALA A 17 19.99 0.42 12.43
N THR A 18 18.74 0.54 12.03
CA THR A 18 17.64 -0.13 12.71
C THR A 18 17.94 -1.63 12.67
N ALA A 19 17.91 -2.29 13.83
CA ALA A 19 18.11 -3.73 13.90
C ALA A 19 17.17 -4.43 12.91
N ALA A 20 17.70 -5.37 12.14
CA ALA A 20 16.91 -6.07 11.13
C ALA A 20 15.76 -6.82 11.80
N VAL A 21 14.53 -6.40 11.53
CA VAL A 21 13.33 -7.08 12.02
C VAL A 21 13.14 -8.34 11.18
N PRO A 22 12.88 -9.52 11.78
CA PRO A 22 12.56 -10.72 11.04
C PRO A 22 11.33 -10.51 10.14
N ALA A 23 11.35 -11.08 8.93
CA ALA A 23 10.28 -10.91 7.94
C ALA A 23 8.89 -11.34 8.47
N GLY A 24 8.84 -12.37 9.33
CA GLY A 24 7.60 -12.88 9.91
C GLY A 24 6.86 -11.93 10.84
N ASP A 25 7.53 -10.86 11.28
CA ASP A 25 6.98 -9.93 12.26
C ASP A 25 6.47 -8.61 11.63
N LEU A 26 6.66 -8.40 10.33
CA LEU A 26 6.24 -7.16 9.67
C LEU A 26 4.82 -7.27 9.10
N ARG A 27 3.98 -6.31 9.42
CA ARG A 27 2.59 -6.20 8.94
C ARG A 27 2.22 -4.77 8.60
N ILE A 28 1.13 -4.59 7.89
CA ILE A 28 0.56 -3.26 7.62
C ILE A 28 -0.73 -3.13 8.42
N ALA A 29 -0.79 -2.14 9.31
CA ALA A 29 -2.00 -1.73 10.01
C ALA A 29 -2.67 -0.58 9.28
N TRP A 30 -3.92 -0.76 8.90
CA TRP A 30 -4.66 0.27 8.17
C TRP A 30 -5.31 1.26 9.13
N ASP A 31 -4.97 2.53 8.99
CA ASP A 31 -5.52 3.60 9.78
C ASP A 31 -6.89 4.03 9.24
N HIS A 32 -7.97 3.64 9.90
CA HIS A 32 -9.34 3.90 9.48
C HIS A 32 -9.67 5.40 9.36
N ALA A 33 -9.04 6.25 10.17
CA ALA A 33 -9.26 7.69 10.06
C ALA A 33 -8.73 8.29 8.75
N THR A 34 -7.89 7.54 8.04
CA THR A 34 -7.30 7.94 6.75
C THR A 34 -8.03 7.40 5.53
N LEU A 35 -9.10 6.62 5.73
CA LEU A 35 -9.93 6.15 4.62
C LEU A 35 -10.52 7.34 3.87
N ARG A 36 -10.31 7.41 2.56
CA ARG A 36 -10.86 8.47 1.70
C ARG A 36 -11.44 7.89 0.43
N ASP A 37 -12.59 8.37 0.08
CA ASP A 37 -13.22 8.17 -1.23
C ASP A 37 -12.99 9.43 -2.06
N ILE A 38 -12.18 9.32 -3.11
CA ILE A 38 -11.93 10.41 -4.04
C ILE A 38 -12.88 10.22 -5.23
N THR A 39 -14.05 10.82 -5.14
CA THR A 39 -15.10 10.73 -6.15
C THR A 39 -14.96 11.80 -7.22
N GLU A 40 -14.34 12.94 -6.87
CA GLU A 40 -14.18 14.09 -7.74
C GLU A 40 -12.93 14.91 -7.38
N ILE A 41 -12.32 15.53 -8.39
CA ILE A 41 -11.21 16.49 -8.23
C ILE A 41 -11.44 17.67 -9.20
N PRO A 42 -11.45 18.92 -8.72
CA PRO A 42 -11.53 20.09 -9.60
C PRO A 42 -10.37 20.16 -10.58
N VAL A 43 -10.63 20.43 -11.85
CA VAL A 43 -9.58 20.57 -12.88
C VAL A 43 -9.10 22.01 -12.95
N VAL A 44 -7.78 22.20 -12.84
CA VAL A 44 -7.15 23.54 -12.82
C VAL A 44 -7.44 24.28 -14.12
N ASN A 45 -7.93 25.53 -13.97
CA ASN A 45 -8.20 26.47 -15.07
C ASN A 45 -9.17 25.96 -16.17
N LYS A 46 -10.03 25.00 -15.86
CA LYS A 46 -10.97 24.45 -16.86
C LYS A 46 -12.44 24.63 -16.52
N GLY A 47 -12.77 25.03 -15.28
CA GLY A 47 -14.16 25.27 -14.86
C GLY A 47 -15.04 24.02 -14.75
N TYR A 48 -14.44 22.84 -14.69
CA TYR A 48 -15.13 21.58 -14.45
C TYR A 48 -14.40 20.72 -13.43
N THR A 49 -15.11 19.74 -12.87
CA THR A 49 -14.59 18.78 -11.90
C THR A 49 -14.54 17.40 -12.52
N GLU A 50 -13.41 16.71 -12.39
CA GLU A 50 -13.31 15.34 -12.83
C GLU A 50 -14.01 14.39 -11.87
N THR A 51 -14.70 13.43 -12.45
CA THR A 51 -15.33 12.28 -11.79
C THR A 51 -14.83 10.99 -12.44
N ASN A 52 -15.25 9.82 -11.96
CA ASN A 52 -14.73 8.53 -12.43
C ASN A 52 -13.20 8.42 -12.37
N ILE A 53 -12.63 8.80 -11.23
CA ILE A 53 -11.20 8.78 -10.98
C ILE A 53 -10.74 7.33 -10.80
N MET A 54 -9.97 6.82 -11.75
CA MET A 54 -9.58 5.41 -11.80
C MET A 54 -8.12 5.21 -12.17
N TYR A 55 -7.62 4.01 -11.92
CA TYR A 55 -6.23 3.61 -12.16
C TYR A 55 -5.22 4.52 -11.45
N PRO A 56 -5.36 4.75 -10.14
CA PRO A 56 -4.47 5.64 -9.42
C PRO A 56 -3.05 5.07 -9.36
N ARG A 57 -2.06 5.98 -9.48
CA ARG A 57 -0.67 5.73 -9.10
C ARG A 57 -0.23 6.88 -8.21
N ILE A 58 0.11 6.58 -6.97
CA ILE A 58 0.49 7.58 -5.97
C ILE A 58 1.91 7.32 -5.54
N LYS A 59 2.74 8.36 -5.52
CA LYS A 59 4.12 8.30 -5.00
C LYS A 59 4.46 9.59 -4.29
N ARG A 60 5.33 9.49 -3.28
CA ARG A 60 5.92 10.65 -2.65
C ARG A 60 7.04 11.22 -3.51
N LEU A 61 6.98 12.50 -3.78
CA LEU A 61 8.04 13.24 -4.45
C LEU A 61 9.15 13.65 -3.46
N ALA A 62 10.31 13.98 -3.99
CA ALA A 62 11.47 14.43 -3.20
C ALA A 62 11.21 15.74 -2.43
N ASP A 63 10.26 16.56 -2.88
CA ASP A 63 9.83 17.78 -2.20
C ASP A 63 8.82 17.56 -1.07
N GLY A 64 8.46 16.30 -0.80
CA GLY A 64 7.55 15.90 0.28
C GLY A 64 6.08 15.86 -0.11
N ARG A 65 5.68 16.35 -1.28
CA ARG A 65 4.30 16.21 -1.77
C ARG A 65 4.01 14.78 -2.22
N LEU A 66 2.75 14.37 -2.11
CA LEU A 66 2.27 13.21 -2.87
C LEU A 66 1.80 13.67 -4.25
N MET A 67 2.16 12.92 -5.26
CA MET A 67 1.60 13.07 -6.60
C MET A 67 0.77 11.82 -6.93
N MET A 68 -0.41 12.04 -7.48
CA MET A 68 -1.28 11.00 -8.02
C MET A 68 -1.40 11.21 -9.53
N SER A 69 -1.08 10.20 -10.33
CA SER A 69 -1.56 10.11 -11.71
C SER A 69 -2.79 9.21 -11.75
N PHE A 70 -3.75 9.56 -12.58
CA PHE A 70 -4.98 8.81 -12.76
C PHE A 70 -5.55 8.99 -14.16
N MET A 71 -6.49 8.15 -14.55
CA MET A 71 -7.29 8.33 -15.75
C MET A 71 -8.77 8.47 -15.39
N ASN A 72 -9.53 9.03 -16.28
CA ASN A 72 -10.98 9.07 -16.19
C ASN A 72 -11.61 8.70 -17.53
N ASN A 73 -12.93 8.54 -17.55
CA ASN A 73 -13.71 8.31 -18.77
C ASN A 73 -15.00 9.14 -18.81
N THR A 74 -15.08 10.21 -18.03
CA THR A 74 -16.28 11.06 -17.99
C THR A 74 -16.42 11.91 -19.23
N TYR A 75 -15.33 12.57 -19.63
CA TYR A 75 -15.28 13.45 -20.79
C TYR A 75 -14.43 12.88 -21.93
N GLY A 76 -13.66 11.85 -21.63
CA GLY A 76 -12.76 11.15 -22.52
C GLY A 76 -11.83 10.26 -21.70
N TRP A 77 -11.15 9.32 -22.33
CA TRP A 77 -10.11 8.53 -21.69
C TRP A 77 -8.82 9.36 -21.70
N GLU A 78 -8.51 10.00 -20.61
CA GLU A 78 -7.47 11.02 -20.49
C GLU A 78 -6.66 10.86 -19.20
N PRO A 79 -5.34 11.17 -19.22
CA PRO A 79 -4.49 11.13 -18.03
C PRO A 79 -4.48 12.49 -17.32
N TYR A 80 -4.50 12.44 -16.00
CA TYR A 80 -4.41 13.58 -15.11
C TYR A 80 -3.35 13.38 -14.06
N VAL A 81 -2.88 14.48 -13.48
CA VAL A 81 -2.09 14.49 -12.26
C VAL A 81 -2.72 15.44 -11.24
N ALA A 82 -2.64 15.04 -9.95
CA ALA A 82 -3.03 15.87 -8.83
C ALA A 82 -2.00 15.74 -7.70
N PHE A 83 -1.97 16.72 -6.81
CA PHE A 83 -0.99 16.79 -5.72
C PHE A 83 -1.69 16.90 -4.37
N SER A 84 -1.02 16.38 -3.34
CA SER A 84 -1.42 16.52 -1.94
C SER A 84 -0.22 16.94 -1.10
N THR A 85 -0.45 17.88 -0.17
CA THR A 85 0.55 18.34 0.81
C THR A 85 0.24 17.87 2.24
N ASP A 86 -0.87 17.17 2.42
CA ASP A 86 -1.41 16.71 3.70
C ASP A 86 -1.54 15.17 3.76
N ASN A 87 -0.59 14.45 3.16
CA ASN A 87 -0.54 12.99 3.10
C ASN A 87 -1.81 12.35 2.49
N GLY A 88 -2.41 13.01 1.50
CA GLY A 88 -3.57 12.47 0.77
C GLY A 88 -4.91 12.71 1.45
N ALA A 89 -4.95 13.50 2.54
CA ALA A 89 -6.23 13.90 3.15
C ALA A 89 -7.04 14.77 2.21
N THR A 90 -6.37 15.65 1.46
CA THR A 90 -6.95 16.42 0.36
C THR A 90 -6.07 16.39 -0.89
N TRP A 91 -6.70 16.52 -2.05
CA TRP A 91 -6.03 16.60 -3.34
C TRP A 91 -6.31 17.96 -3.97
N GLN A 92 -5.23 18.67 -4.29
CA GLN A 92 -5.31 19.95 -5.01
C GLN A 92 -5.76 19.68 -6.45
N GLY A 93 -6.28 20.71 -7.12
CA GLY A 93 -6.87 20.59 -8.44
C GLY A 93 -6.04 19.80 -9.44
N ALA A 94 -6.70 18.95 -10.22
CA ALA A 94 -6.06 18.10 -11.21
C ALA A 94 -5.65 18.87 -12.45
N THR A 95 -4.50 18.50 -13.03
CA THR A 95 -4.07 18.98 -14.35
C THR A 95 -4.28 17.88 -15.38
N ARG A 96 -5.07 18.16 -16.43
CA ARG A 96 -5.21 17.29 -17.58
C ARG A 96 -3.95 17.38 -18.43
N LEU A 97 -3.29 16.25 -18.67
CA LEU A 97 -2.02 16.20 -19.40
C LEU A 97 -2.23 16.11 -20.92
N VAL A 98 -3.15 15.28 -21.36
CA VAL A 98 -3.41 15.01 -22.77
C VAL A 98 -4.91 14.84 -22.98
N GLU A 99 -5.40 15.31 -24.10
CA GLU A 99 -6.81 15.22 -24.48
C GLU A 99 -7.07 14.04 -25.43
N GLN A 100 -8.18 13.35 -25.22
CA GLN A 100 -8.69 12.36 -26.17
C GLN A 100 -9.02 13.05 -27.51
N VAL A 101 -8.72 12.38 -28.59
CA VAL A 101 -8.96 12.90 -29.95
C VAL A 101 -9.89 11.97 -30.71
N LYS A 102 -10.89 12.53 -31.37
CA LYS A 102 -11.67 11.84 -32.39
C LYS A 102 -10.96 11.94 -33.75
N GLY A 103 -10.92 10.84 -34.48
CA GLY A 103 -10.24 10.80 -35.76
C GLY A 103 -10.50 9.51 -36.52
N ARG A 104 -9.48 9.01 -37.19
CA ARG A 104 -9.62 7.83 -38.04
C ARG A 104 -8.43 6.89 -37.83
N SER A 105 -8.74 5.63 -37.52
CA SER A 105 -7.79 4.53 -37.48
C SER A 105 -7.82 3.70 -38.76
N SER A 106 -7.04 2.65 -38.83
CA SER A 106 -7.15 1.62 -39.87
C SER A 106 -8.53 0.94 -39.91
N ALA A 107 -9.30 1.00 -38.82
CA ALA A 107 -10.65 0.46 -38.68
C ALA A 107 -11.76 1.50 -39.00
N GLY A 108 -11.44 2.68 -39.56
CA GLY A 108 -12.38 3.77 -39.86
C GLY A 108 -12.43 4.84 -38.76
N ASP A 109 -13.57 5.54 -38.66
CA ASP A 109 -13.77 6.57 -37.65
C ASP A 109 -13.66 5.99 -36.24
N ASP A 110 -12.83 6.61 -35.37
CA ASP A 110 -12.39 6.03 -34.13
C ASP A 110 -12.03 7.10 -33.10
N ASP A 111 -11.98 6.69 -31.83
CA ASP A 111 -11.49 7.48 -30.71
C ASP A 111 -10.03 7.09 -30.38
N LEU A 112 -9.13 8.06 -30.33
CA LEU A 112 -7.77 7.88 -29.84
C LEU A 112 -7.75 8.11 -28.34
N VAL A 113 -7.83 7.02 -27.58
CA VAL A 113 -7.94 7.03 -26.12
C VAL A 113 -6.57 6.92 -25.45
N ILE A 114 -6.46 7.45 -24.22
CA ILE A 114 -5.25 7.48 -23.42
C ILE A 114 -5.54 6.81 -22.08
N VAL A 115 -4.78 5.77 -21.74
CA VAL A 115 -5.04 4.95 -20.54
C VAL A 115 -3.76 4.52 -19.83
N ASN A 116 -3.91 3.99 -18.63
CA ASN A 116 -2.88 3.39 -17.80
C ASN A 116 -1.67 4.31 -17.54
N PRO A 117 -1.85 5.55 -17.04
CA PRO A 117 -0.72 6.39 -16.68
C PRO A 117 0.04 5.81 -15.49
N ASP A 118 1.38 5.81 -15.55
CA ASP A 118 2.26 5.60 -14.42
C ASP A 118 3.43 6.57 -14.51
N PHE A 119 4.08 6.88 -13.38
CA PHE A 119 5.16 7.84 -13.33
C PHE A 119 6.27 7.42 -12.37
N ILE A 120 7.43 8.01 -12.55
CA ILE A 120 8.59 7.88 -11.67
C ILE A 120 9.25 9.24 -11.53
N GLN A 121 9.76 9.56 -10.34
CA GLN A 121 10.71 10.64 -10.17
C GLN A 121 12.12 10.06 -10.20
N LEU A 122 12.95 10.57 -11.10
CA LEU A 122 14.35 10.18 -11.26
C LEU A 122 15.22 10.77 -10.15
N ALA A 123 16.41 10.23 -9.98
CA ALA A 123 17.37 10.69 -8.99
C ALA A 123 17.80 12.17 -9.15
N ASP A 124 17.69 12.73 -10.35
CA ASP A 124 17.94 14.15 -10.64
C ASP A 124 16.73 15.06 -10.39
N GLY A 125 15.62 14.50 -9.91
CA GLY A 125 14.37 15.21 -9.62
C GLY A 125 13.39 15.28 -10.79
N THR A 126 13.81 14.93 -12.02
CA THR A 126 12.93 14.88 -13.19
C THR A 126 11.82 13.87 -12.98
N ILE A 127 10.58 14.23 -13.26
CA ILE A 127 9.44 13.31 -13.27
C ILE A 127 9.24 12.84 -14.71
N LEU A 128 9.19 11.53 -14.90
CA LEU A 128 8.75 10.91 -16.15
C LEU A 128 7.36 10.31 -15.93
N LEU A 129 6.43 10.60 -16.83
CA LEU A 129 5.09 10.02 -16.85
C LEU A 129 4.84 9.37 -18.21
N ALA A 130 4.49 8.09 -18.19
CA ALA A 130 4.19 7.31 -19.38
C ALA A 130 2.75 6.81 -19.36
N TYR A 131 2.17 6.64 -20.52
CA TYR A 131 0.82 6.11 -20.70
C TYR A 131 0.68 5.39 -22.03
N GLN A 132 -0.30 4.50 -22.12
CA GLN A 132 -0.70 3.92 -23.39
C GLN A 132 -1.61 4.88 -24.15
N ARG A 133 -1.42 4.99 -25.47
CA ARG A 133 -2.32 5.67 -26.38
C ARG A 133 -2.72 4.74 -27.53
N ARG A 134 -4.00 4.63 -27.81
CA ARG A 134 -4.49 3.68 -28.81
C ARG A 134 -5.77 4.13 -29.46
N TRP A 135 -5.93 3.73 -30.70
CA TRP A 135 -7.20 3.76 -31.38
C TRP A 135 -8.11 2.66 -30.83
N LYS A 136 -9.29 3.00 -30.34
CA LYS A 136 -10.19 2.09 -29.62
C LYS A 136 -10.62 0.89 -30.46
N LYS A 137 -11.03 1.12 -31.73
CA LYS A 137 -11.36 0.07 -32.68
C LYS A 137 -10.12 -0.50 -33.36
N GLY A 138 -9.19 0.40 -33.80
CA GLY A 138 -7.94 0.05 -34.46
C GLY A 138 -7.02 -0.84 -33.65
N TYR A 139 -7.13 -0.84 -32.32
CA TYR A 139 -6.38 -1.74 -31.45
C TYR A 139 -6.50 -3.22 -31.84
N ASN A 140 -7.63 -3.63 -32.41
CA ASN A 140 -7.87 -5.01 -32.81
C ASN A 140 -7.35 -5.35 -34.20
N ASP A 141 -6.87 -4.35 -34.97
CA ASP A 141 -6.28 -4.56 -36.28
C ASP A 141 -4.80 -4.93 -36.15
N LEU A 142 -4.53 -6.24 -36.20
CA LEU A 142 -3.19 -6.80 -36.05
C LEU A 142 -2.23 -6.42 -37.17
N ALA A 143 -2.74 -6.03 -38.34
CA ALA A 143 -1.88 -5.62 -39.46
C ALA A 143 -1.31 -4.21 -39.29
N HIS A 144 -1.96 -3.36 -38.46
CA HIS A 144 -1.61 -1.95 -38.26
C HIS A 144 -1.32 -1.64 -36.78
N THR A 145 -0.71 -2.59 -36.05
CA THR A 145 -0.46 -2.45 -34.60
C THR A 145 0.43 -1.26 -34.26
N ASN A 146 1.42 -0.96 -35.08
CA ASN A 146 2.35 0.14 -34.85
C ASN A 146 1.74 1.53 -35.02
N GLU A 147 0.71 1.64 -35.86
CA GLU A 147 -0.04 2.88 -36.08
C GLU A 147 -1.13 3.05 -35.03
N ASN A 148 -1.73 1.95 -34.59
CA ASN A 148 -2.94 1.95 -33.80
C ASN A 148 -2.69 1.93 -32.28
N CYS A 149 -1.49 1.57 -31.82
CA CYS A 149 -1.19 1.47 -30.39
C CYS A 149 0.27 1.79 -30.10
N TYR A 150 0.50 2.60 -29.07
CA TYR A 150 1.84 3.06 -28.70
C TYR A 150 1.89 3.55 -27.25
N ILE A 151 3.12 3.72 -26.74
CA ILE A 151 3.37 4.40 -25.48
C ILE A 151 3.96 5.77 -25.77
N GLU A 152 3.42 6.77 -25.10
CA GLU A 152 4.00 8.11 -25.02
C GLU A 152 4.54 8.39 -23.62
N ILE A 153 5.52 9.28 -23.56
CA ILE A 153 6.12 9.77 -22.33
C ILE A 153 6.16 11.29 -22.34
N MET A 154 5.95 11.87 -21.18
CA MET A 154 6.15 13.29 -20.89
C MET A 154 7.13 13.42 -19.74
N SER A 155 7.78 14.56 -19.62
CA SER A 155 8.67 14.86 -18.50
C SER A 155 8.37 16.23 -17.89
N SER A 156 8.63 16.34 -16.59
CA SER A 156 8.60 17.59 -15.84
C SER A 156 9.92 17.76 -15.09
N ALA A 157 10.51 18.94 -15.18
CA ALA A 157 11.73 19.30 -14.46
C ALA A 157 11.46 20.21 -13.24
N ASP A 158 10.19 20.56 -12.98
CA ASP A 158 9.76 21.53 -11.99
C ASP A 158 8.74 20.94 -10.99
N GLY A 159 8.88 19.65 -10.71
CA GLY A 159 8.04 18.96 -9.73
C GLY A 159 6.57 18.78 -10.18
N GLY A 160 6.33 18.70 -11.49
CA GLY A 160 5.02 18.49 -12.09
C GLY A 160 4.21 19.74 -12.37
N ALA A 161 4.81 20.94 -12.23
CA ALA A 161 4.12 22.20 -12.53
C ALA A 161 3.94 22.41 -14.04
N THR A 162 4.96 22.07 -14.83
CA THR A 162 4.89 22.06 -16.30
C THR A 162 5.37 20.75 -16.88
N TRP A 163 4.90 20.42 -18.08
CA TRP A 163 5.17 19.17 -18.77
C TRP A 163 5.59 19.40 -20.21
N THR A 164 6.52 18.59 -20.68
CA THR A 164 6.90 18.59 -22.10
C THR A 164 5.74 18.09 -22.97
N GLU A 165 5.81 18.38 -24.27
CA GLU A 165 4.91 17.72 -25.22
C GLU A 165 5.07 16.19 -25.19
N PRO A 166 3.99 15.44 -25.41
CA PRO A 166 4.04 13.98 -25.47
C PRO A 166 4.99 13.50 -26.57
N ARG A 167 5.80 12.51 -26.22
CA ARG A 167 6.73 11.89 -27.18
C ARG A 167 6.51 10.39 -27.24
N ARG A 168 6.26 9.88 -28.44
CA ARG A 168 6.13 8.44 -28.68
C ARG A 168 7.47 7.75 -28.49
N ILE A 169 7.49 6.69 -27.69
CA ILE A 169 8.71 5.94 -27.37
C ILE A 169 8.64 4.47 -27.76
N TYR A 170 7.43 3.93 -27.89
CA TYR A 170 7.21 2.51 -28.22
C TYR A 170 5.97 2.36 -29.10
N THR A 171 6.02 1.48 -30.08
CA THR A 171 4.88 1.14 -30.96
C THR A 171 4.63 -0.35 -30.98
N GLY A 172 3.34 -0.71 -31.02
CA GLY A 172 2.81 -2.06 -30.98
C GLY A 172 1.67 -2.16 -29.99
N ARG A 173 0.92 -3.26 -30.03
CA ARG A 173 -0.16 -3.51 -29.05
C ARG A 173 0.42 -3.68 -27.66
N CYS A 174 0.11 -2.76 -26.80
CA CYS A 174 0.69 -2.67 -25.46
C CYS A 174 -0.33 -2.18 -24.44
N TRP A 175 -0.01 -2.34 -23.15
CA TRP A 175 -0.76 -1.83 -21.99
C TRP A 175 0.23 -1.51 -20.87
N GLU A 176 -0.19 -0.68 -19.92
CA GLU A 176 0.28 -0.66 -18.55
C GLU A 176 1.79 -0.45 -18.40
N PRO A 177 2.34 0.66 -18.92
CA PRO A 177 3.74 0.98 -18.68
C PRO A 177 3.99 1.20 -17.20
N ALA A 178 5.06 0.62 -16.65
CA ALA A 178 5.57 0.91 -15.31
C ALA A 178 7.09 1.05 -15.37
N MET A 179 7.66 1.96 -14.58
CA MET A 179 9.08 2.31 -14.69
C MET A 179 9.84 2.07 -13.38
N LEU A 180 11.11 1.69 -13.52
CA LEU A 180 12.08 1.59 -12.44
C LEU A 180 13.41 2.21 -12.89
N GLN A 181 13.99 3.11 -12.09
CA GLN A 181 15.37 3.58 -12.27
C GLN A 181 16.32 2.77 -11.40
N LEU A 182 17.39 2.26 -12.01
CA LEU A 182 18.47 1.57 -11.30
C LEU A 182 19.53 2.59 -10.81
N PRO A 183 20.36 2.24 -9.81
CA PRO A 183 21.45 3.10 -9.34
C PRO A 183 22.48 3.46 -10.41
N SER A 184 22.57 2.68 -11.49
CA SER A 184 23.39 2.99 -12.67
C SER A 184 22.86 4.16 -13.50
N GLY A 185 21.64 4.62 -13.24
CA GLY A 185 20.91 5.57 -14.09
C GLY A 185 20.07 4.90 -15.19
N GLU A 186 20.21 3.59 -15.41
CA GLU A 186 19.36 2.84 -16.33
C GLU A 186 17.90 2.95 -15.89
N ILE A 187 17.02 3.30 -16.82
CA ILE A 187 15.57 3.26 -16.62
C ILE A 187 15.01 2.06 -17.37
N GLN A 188 14.29 1.22 -16.68
CA GLN A 188 13.55 0.10 -17.24
C GLN A 188 12.07 0.44 -17.29
N MET A 189 11.44 0.21 -18.42
CA MET A 189 9.98 0.29 -18.55
C MET A 189 9.44 -1.09 -18.87
N TYR A 190 8.55 -1.55 -18.02
CA TYR A 190 7.84 -2.82 -18.15
C TYR A 190 6.50 -2.58 -18.81
N ILE A 191 6.15 -3.42 -19.77
CA ILE A 191 5.00 -3.23 -20.65
C ILE A 191 4.30 -4.58 -20.81
N THR A 192 2.98 -4.60 -20.71
CA THR A 192 2.18 -5.72 -21.20
C THR A 192 2.13 -5.66 -22.73
N ASP A 193 2.84 -6.55 -23.40
CA ASP A 193 2.97 -6.63 -24.87
C ASP A 193 2.00 -7.69 -25.40
N SER A 194 1.08 -7.28 -26.25
CA SER A 194 0.03 -8.13 -26.84
C SER A 194 0.25 -8.44 -28.34
N ASN A 195 1.48 -8.24 -28.85
CA ASN A 195 1.79 -8.45 -30.27
C ASN A 195 2.06 -9.93 -30.62
N GLU A 196 2.45 -10.74 -29.63
CA GLU A 196 2.65 -12.18 -29.88
C GLU A 196 1.30 -12.85 -30.18
N VAL A 197 1.23 -13.53 -31.32
CA VAL A 197 0.02 -14.24 -31.74
C VAL A 197 0.34 -15.70 -32.00
N LYS A 198 -0.31 -16.60 -31.26
CA LYS A 198 -0.24 -18.05 -31.47
C LYS A 198 -1.64 -18.64 -31.33
N TYR A 199 -1.92 -19.74 -32.02
CA TYR A 199 -3.24 -20.35 -32.03
C TYR A 199 -4.38 -19.38 -32.45
N LYS A 200 -4.08 -18.42 -33.33
CA LYS A 200 -4.99 -17.35 -33.75
C LYS A 200 -5.47 -16.45 -32.62
N ARG A 201 -4.72 -16.37 -31.51
CA ARG A 201 -5.02 -15.55 -30.34
C ARG A 201 -3.79 -14.76 -29.92
N SER A 202 -4.00 -13.56 -29.42
CA SER A 202 -2.95 -12.85 -28.71
C SER A 202 -2.51 -13.62 -27.47
N GLN A 203 -1.21 -13.63 -27.22
CA GLN A 203 -0.56 -14.22 -26.05
C GLN A 203 0.17 -13.07 -25.31
N PRO A 204 -0.56 -12.24 -24.54
CA PRO A 204 0.05 -11.12 -23.85
C PRO A 204 1.21 -11.58 -22.97
N CYS A 205 2.31 -10.85 -23.04
CA CYS A 205 3.55 -11.14 -22.34
C CYS A 205 4.10 -9.87 -21.69
N THR A 206 4.98 -10.00 -20.73
CA THR A 206 5.70 -8.87 -20.13
C THR A 206 6.99 -8.64 -20.89
N THR A 207 7.15 -7.41 -21.38
CA THR A 207 8.32 -6.94 -22.13
C THR A 207 8.98 -5.80 -21.38
N VAL A 208 10.32 -5.73 -21.40
CA VAL A 208 11.11 -4.60 -20.90
C VAL A 208 11.79 -3.86 -22.03
N ILE A 209 11.75 -2.52 -21.97
CA ILE A 209 12.59 -1.61 -22.76
C ILE A 209 13.42 -0.73 -21.83
N ARG A 210 14.57 -0.25 -22.32
CA ARG A 210 15.56 0.43 -21.50
C ARG A 210 15.97 1.79 -22.06
N SER A 211 16.20 2.73 -21.15
CA SER A 211 16.85 4.03 -21.44
C SER A 211 18.09 4.20 -20.57
N PHE A 212 19.15 4.77 -21.15
CA PHE A 212 20.41 5.06 -20.48
C PHE A 212 20.74 6.56 -20.46
N ASP A 213 19.80 7.39 -20.87
CA ASP A 213 19.98 8.82 -21.07
C ASP A 213 18.87 9.68 -20.46
N GLY A 214 18.29 9.20 -19.33
CA GLY A 214 17.22 9.91 -18.64
C GLY A 214 15.85 9.83 -19.36
N GLY A 215 15.60 8.78 -20.11
CA GLY A 215 14.34 8.59 -20.82
C GLY A 215 14.27 9.26 -22.19
N ARG A 216 15.39 9.84 -22.70
CA ARG A 216 15.41 10.51 -24.01
C ARG A 216 15.35 9.54 -25.17
N THR A 217 16.11 8.45 -25.08
CA THR A 217 16.04 7.35 -26.04
C THR A 217 15.74 6.04 -25.36
N TRP A 218 15.17 5.10 -26.10
CA TRP A 218 14.79 3.77 -25.63
C TRP A 218 15.36 2.72 -26.58
N GLN A 219 16.06 1.72 -26.03
CA GLN A 219 16.84 0.76 -26.83
C GLN A 219 17.78 1.44 -27.85
N GLY A 220 18.35 2.61 -27.47
CA GLY A 220 19.21 3.41 -28.33
C GLY A 220 18.52 4.14 -29.48
N LYS A 221 17.17 4.22 -29.48
CA LYS A 221 16.36 4.87 -30.52
C LYS A 221 15.50 5.96 -29.93
N ALA A 222 15.12 6.96 -30.72
CA ALA A 222 14.13 7.97 -30.30
C ALA A 222 12.79 7.31 -29.97
N HIS A 223 12.38 6.29 -30.76
CA HIS A 223 11.35 5.36 -30.39
C HIS A 223 11.69 3.94 -30.90
N CYS A 224 11.25 2.93 -30.17
CA CYS A 224 11.40 1.53 -30.54
C CYS A 224 10.04 0.89 -30.87
N THR A 225 10.10 -0.30 -31.43
CA THR A 225 8.89 -1.11 -31.70
C THR A 225 8.84 -2.30 -30.74
N TYR A 226 7.73 -2.99 -30.70
CA TYR A 226 7.60 -4.22 -29.91
C TYR A 226 8.67 -5.27 -30.22
N LYS A 227 9.28 -5.25 -31.41
CA LYS A 227 10.36 -6.16 -31.81
C LYS A 227 11.69 -5.84 -31.13
N ASP A 228 11.87 -4.61 -30.67
CA ASP A 228 13.11 -4.14 -30.01
C ASP A 228 13.10 -4.48 -28.51
N GLY A 229 11.94 -4.72 -27.92
CA GLY A 229 11.79 -5.02 -26.49
C GLY A 229 12.20 -6.46 -26.15
N GLU A 230 12.67 -6.65 -24.93
CA GLU A 230 13.02 -7.97 -24.39
C GLU A 230 11.82 -8.58 -23.67
N ILE A 231 11.31 -9.73 -24.13
CA ILE A 231 10.25 -10.47 -23.43
C ILE A 231 10.86 -11.14 -22.20
N ILE A 232 10.38 -10.81 -21.02
CA ILE A 232 10.90 -11.32 -19.74
C ILE A 232 9.94 -12.30 -19.05
N SER A 233 8.66 -12.33 -19.45
CA SER A 233 7.71 -13.34 -19.01
C SER A 233 6.68 -13.60 -20.12
N ARG A 234 6.37 -14.87 -20.35
CA ARG A 234 5.37 -15.28 -21.34
C ARG A 234 4.81 -16.65 -21.01
N THR A 235 3.51 -16.79 -21.08
CA THR A 235 2.79 -18.08 -21.11
C THR A 235 2.18 -18.27 -22.49
N ILE A 236 2.36 -19.44 -23.08
CA ILE A 236 1.73 -19.82 -24.35
C ILE A 236 0.64 -20.85 -24.07
N ASP A 237 -0.60 -20.50 -24.37
CA ASP A 237 -1.75 -21.37 -24.12
C ASP A 237 -2.74 -21.33 -25.29
N SER A 238 -3.14 -22.52 -25.76
CA SER A 238 -4.11 -22.66 -26.88
C SER A 238 -5.51 -22.12 -26.54
N ARG A 239 -5.86 -22.04 -25.27
CA ARG A 239 -7.11 -21.45 -24.78
C ARG A 239 -7.01 -19.96 -24.52
N GLY A 240 -5.81 -19.41 -24.56
CA GLY A 240 -5.45 -18.03 -24.24
C GLY A 240 -4.59 -17.96 -22.99
N SER A 241 -3.82 -16.91 -22.89
CA SER A 241 -2.95 -16.62 -21.75
C SER A 241 -2.83 -15.11 -21.54
N TYR A 242 -2.32 -14.73 -20.40
CA TYR A 242 -1.99 -13.34 -20.08
C TYR A 242 -0.83 -13.34 -19.07
N ASP A 243 0.20 -12.56 -19.35
CA ASP A 243 1.29 -12.23 -18.44
C ASP A 243 1.46 -10.71 -18.50
N GLY A 244 0.97 -9.98 -17.51
CA GLY A 244 0.97 -8.51 -17.60
C GLY A 244 0.80 -7.78 -16.29
N MET A 245 0.55 -6.48 -16.37
CA MET A 245 0.45 -5.54 -15.26
C MET A 245 1.67 -5.58 -14.32
N ALA A 246 2.87 -5.63 -14.92
CA ALA A 246 4.12 -5.73 -14.18
C ALA A 246 4.55 -4.38 -13.61
N SER A 247 5.04 -4.39 -12.39
CA SER A 247 5.82 -3.31 -11.78
C SER A 247 7.02 -3.93 -11.06
N ALA A 248 8.09 -3.18 -10.79
CA ALA A 248 9.32 -3.79 -10.30
C ALA A 248 9.96 -3.00 -9.16
N VAL A 249 10.69 -3.73 -8.30
CA VAL A 249 11.58 -3.14 -7.30
C VAL A 249 12.96 -3.80 -7.36
N ARG A 250 13.97 -3.07 -6.89
CA ARG A 250 15.32 -3.59 -6.68
C ARG A 250 15.50 -3.97 -5.21
N LEU A 251 15.99 -5.18 -4.96
CA LEU A 251 16.32 -5.68 -3.63
C LEU A 251 17.72 -5.25 -3.17
N ASP A 252 18.08 -5.52 -1.92
CA ASP A 252 19.37 -5.13 -1.32
C ASP A 252 20.57 -5.79 -2.00
N ASP A 253 20.42 -7.03 -2.46
CA ASP A 253 21.44 -7.79 -3.20
C ASP A 253 21.60 -7.33 -4.65
N GLY A 254 20.80 -6.35 -5.08
CA GLY A 254 20.77 -5.82 -6.43
C GLY A 254 19.87 -6.58 -7.39
N SER A 255 19.29 -7.70 -6.98
CA SER A 255 18.31 -8.42 -7.80
C SER A 255 17.05 -7.60 -8.01
N LEU A 256 16.32 -7.90 -9.09
CA LEU A 256 15.06 -7.25 -9.43
C LEU A 256 13.93 -8.23 -9.19
N LEU A 257 12.88 -7.75 -8.55
CA LEU A 257 11.68 -8.50 -8.24
C LEU A 257 10.49 -7.85 -8.94
N LEU A 258 9.67 -8.67 -9.58
CA LEU A 258 8.58 -8.22 -10.41
C LEU A 258 7.35 -9.12 -10.21
N PRO A 259 6.26 -8.62 -9.58
CA PRO A 259 4.97 -9.27 -9.63
C PRO A 259 4.28 -9.01 -10.95
N LEU A 260 3.52 -9.98 -11.41
CA LEU A 260 2.66 -9.86 -12.58
C LEU A 260 1.39 -10.70 -12.41
N GLU A 261 0.37 -10.32 -13.12
CA GLU A 261 -0.86 -11.08 -13.26
C GLU A 261 -0.64 -12.17 -14.31
N VAL A 262 -1.00 -13.41 -13.97
CA VAL A 262 -0.99 -14.51 -14.92
C VAL A 262 -2.36 -15.15 -15.03
N TRP A 263 -2.79 -15.37 -16.26
CA TRP A 263 -3.93 -16.19 -16.58
C TRP A 263 -3.55 -17.24 -17.61
N SER A 264 -4.00 -18.48 -17.40
CA SER A 264 -3.78 -19.56 -18.36
C SER A 264 -4.82 -20.67 -18.16
N GLY A 265 -5.59 -20.93 -19.20
CA GLY A 265 -6.61 -21.98 -19.17
C GLY A 265 -6.04 -23.38 -19.10
N VAL A 266 -4.85 -23.64 -19.69
CA VAL A 266 -4.17 -24.93 -19.65
C VAL A 266 -3.55 -25.19 -18.28
N HIS A 267 -2.90 -24.18 -17.70
CA HIS A 267 -2.25 -24.29 -16.40
C HIS A 267 -3.22 -24.11 -15.22
N LYS A 268 -4.53 -23.91 -15.50
CA LYS A 268 -5.56 -23.64 -14.49
C LYS A 268 -5.22 -22.47 -13.56
N MET A 269 -4.51 -21.49 -14.09
CA MET A 269 -4.22 -20.23 -13.42
C MET A 269 -5.27 -19.23 -13.83
N ASP A 270 -6.17 -18.90 -12.91
CA ASP A 270 -7.19 -17.89 -13.11
C ASP A 270 -6.78 -16.65 -12.33
N GLN A 271 -6.37 -15.60 -13.05
CA GLN A 271 -5.97 -14.31 -12.49
C GLN A 271 -5.14 -14.45 -11.20
N THR A 272 -3.95 -15.06 -11.33
CA THR A 272 -3.09 -15.37 -10.19
C THR A 272 -1.89 -14.41 -10.18
N PRO A 273 -1.68 -13.66 -9.08
CA PRO A 273 -0.45 -12.90 -8.89
C PRO A 273 0.75 -13.83 -8.74
N VAL A 274 1.76 -13.65 -9.58
CA VAL A 274 3.01 -14.42 -9.54
C VAL A 274 4.21 -13.50 -9.42
N ILE A 275 5.32 -14.03 -8.96
CA ILE A 275 6.60 -13.32 -8.86
C ILE A 275 7.58 -13.95 -9.85
N ILE A 276 8.32 -13.09 -10.54
CA ILE A 276 9.56 -13.43 -11.25
C ILE A 276 10.71 -12.61 -10.67
N LYS A 277 11.91 -13.16 -10.71
CA LYS A 277 13.13 -12.54 -10.16
C LYS A 277 14.28 -12.71 -11.11
N THR A 278 15.16 -11.71 -11.20
CA THR A 278 16.45 -11.79 -11.89
C THR A 278 17.55 -11.27 -10.96
N ASP A 279 18.75 -11.85 -11.04
CA ASP A 279 19.91 -11.33 -10.33
C ASP A 279 20.43 -10.04 -11.01
N ALA A 280 21.28 -9.30 -10.27
CA ALA A 280 21.82 -8.03 -10.73
C ALA A 280 22.70 -8.15 -11.99
N ALA A 281 23.37 -9.28 -12.20
CA ALA A 281 24.25 -9.49 -13.35
C ALA A 281 23.43 -9.82 -14.60
N THR A 282 22.45 -10.67 -14.47
CA THR A 282 21.53 -11.06 -15.55
C THR A 282 20.62 -9.90 -15.95
N ASN A 283 20.05 -9.17 -14.97
CA ASN A 283 19.25 -7.96 -15.18
C ASN A 283 18.22 -8.14 -16.32
N TRP A 284 17.46 -9.22 -16.30
CA TRP A 284 16.52 -9.68 -17.36
C TRP A 284 17.15 -10.02 -18.71
N ARG A 285 18.44 -9.75 -18.90
CA ARG A 285 19.13 -10.09 -20.15
C ARG A 285 19.41 -11.56 -20.19
N SER A 286 18.82 -12.29 -21.12
CA SER A 286 19.20 -13.66 -21.41
C SER A 286 19.94 -13.70 -22.74
N ASP A 287 20.96 -14.55 -22.84
CA ASP A 287 21.69 -14.80 -24.10
C ASP A 287 20.79 -15.32 -25.23
N GLN A 288 19.54 -15.57 -24.91
CA GLN A 288 18.56 -16.12 -25.84
C GLN A 288 17.23 -15.41 -25.62
N SER A 289 16.87 -14.58 -26.59
CA SER A 289 15.55 -13.99 -26.65
C SER A 289 14.46 -15.07 -26.51
N ILE A 290 13.50 -14.85 -25.61
CA ILE A 290 12.32 -15.73 -25.47
C ILE A 290 11.60 -15.89 -26.82
N ARG A 291 11.60 -14.85 -27.67
CA ARG A 291 11.08 -14.90 -29.04
C ARG A 291 11.76 -15.97 -29.88
N ALA A 292 13.09 -16.11 -29.75
CA ALA A 292 13.88 -17.07 -30.50
C ALA A 292 13.69 -18.50 -29.99
N LYS A 293 13.47 -18.70 -28.68
CA LYS A 293 13.36 -20.04 -28.10
C LYS A 293 12.00 -20.70 -28.27
N GLY A 294 10.94 -19.95 -28.52
CA GLY A 294 9.59 -20.50 -28.67
C GLY A 294 9.07 -21.28 -27.45
N GLY A 295 9.70 -21.11 -26.29
CA GLY A 295 9.34 -21.81 -25.05
C GLY A 295 8.00 -21.33 -24.48
N PRO A 296 7.24 -22.19 -23.80
CA PRO A 296 5.93 -21.84 -23.26
C PRO A 296 5.99 -20.91 -22.06
N ASP A 297 6.95 -21.12 -21.16
CA ASP A 297 7.06 -20.37 -19.90
C ASP A 297 8.48 -19.91 -19.63
N TYR A 298 8.66 -18.64 -19.35
CA TYR A 298 9.94 -18.07 -18.95
C TYR A 298 9.73 -16.75 -18.21
N PRO A 299 10.45 -16.50 -17.13
CA PRO A 299 11.16 -17.45 -16.27
C PRO A 299 10.19 -18.32 -15.47
N ALA A 300 10.72 -19.22 -14.63
CA ALA A 300 9.88 -19.98 -13.69
C ALA A 300 9.09 -19.00 -12.80
N LYS A 301 7.76 -19.12 -12.82
CA LYS A 301 6.84 -18.25 -12.10
C LYS A 301 6.48 -18.88 -10.76
N LYS A 302 6.58 -18.10 -9.70
CA LYS A 302 6.19 -18.51 -8.35
C LYS A 302 4.95 -17.71 -7.95
N GLN A 303 3.90 -18.38 -7.50
CA GLN A 303 2.75 -17.64 -6.93
C GLN A 303 3.23 -16.74 -5.79
N VAL A 304 2.70 -15.50 -5.70
CA VAL A 304 2.95 -14.60 -4.58
C VAL A 304 2.59 -15.30 -3.27
N ASN A 305 1.41 -15.91 -3.22
CA ASN A 305 0.95 -16.76 -2.13
C ASN A 305 -0.08 -17.76 -2.66
N LYS A 306 -0.07 -18.99 -2.13
CA LYS A 306 -0.98 -20.05 -2.57
C LYS A 306 -2.47 -19.78 -2.32
N ASP A 307 -2.76 -18.96 -1.31
CA ASP A 307 -4.12 -18.62 -0.88
C ASP A 307 -4.63 -17.31 -1.52
N LEU A 308 -3.81 -16.68 -2.40
CA LEU A 308 -4.13 -15.43 -3.08
C LEU A 308 -4.53 -15.69 -4.53
N THR A 309 -5.68 -15.17 -4.92
CA THR A 309 -6.10 -14.97 -6.32
C THR A 309 -6.39 -13.49 -6.53
N GLY A 310 -6.34 -13.00 -7.75
CA GLY A 310 -6.61 -11.60 -8.08
C GLY A 310 -5.78 -11.12 -9.25
N TYR A 311 -5.90 -9.83 -9.57
CA TYR A 311 -5.26 -9.24 -10.74
C TYR A 311 -4.68 -7.85 -10.41
N GLY A 312 -3.95 -7.28 -11.36
CA GLY A 312 -3.37 -5.96 -11.24
C GLY A 312 -2.40 -5.82 -10.08
N PRO A 313 -1.41 -6.73 -9.89
CA PRO A 313 -0.48 -6.60 -8.79
C PRO A 313 0.39 -5.36 -8.95
N TYR A 314 0.74 -4.75 -7.81
CA TYR A 314 1.68 -3.63 -7.75
C TYR A 314 2.65 -3.84 -6.58
N ILE A 315 3.90 -3.40 -6.73
CA ILE A 315 4.94 -3.63 -5.74
C ILE A 315 5.58 -2.32 -5.32
N CYS A 316 5.85 -2.20 -4.02
CA CYS A 316 6.82 -1.23 -3.51
C CYS A 316 7.81 -1.92 -2.58
N ARG A 317 8.88 -1.24 -2.24
CA ARG A 317 9.89 -1.73 -1.31
C ARG A 317 10.04 -0.77 -0.14
N LEU A 318 9.97 -1.32 1.07
CA LEU A 318 10.16 -0.56 2.30
C LEU A 318 11.64 -0.22 2.55
N PRO A 319 11.95 0.84 3.31
CA PRO A 319 13.33 1.15 3.74
C PRO A 319 14.00 -0.01 4.49
N SER A 320 13.21 -0.86 5.17
CA SER A 320 13.68 -2.08 5.83
C SER A 320 14.14 -3.18 4.87
N GLY A 321 13.95 -2.98 3.56
CA GLY A 321 14.29 -3.95 2.51
C GLY A 321 13.17 -4.92 2.13
N HIS A 322 12.07 -4.96 2.88
CA HIS A 322 10.95 -5.85 2.59
C HIS A 322 10.11 -5.33 1.42
N PRO A 323 9.79 -6.17 0.41
CA PRO A 323 8.83 -5.82 -0.62
C PRO A 323 7.40 -6.01 -0.12
N LEU A 324 6.50 -5.14 -0.56
CA LEU A 324 5.06 -5.26 -0.40
C LEU A 324 4.42 -5.49 -1.76
N VAL A 325 3.56 -6.48 -1.88
CA VAL A 325 2.75 -6.72 -3.08
C VAL A 325 1.28 -6.46 -2.76
N LEU A 326 0.69 -5.52 -3.48
CA LEU A 326 -0.76 -5.32 -3.55
C LEU A 326 -1.32 -6.20 -4.66
N ALA A 327 -2.44 -6.87 -4.43
CA ALA A 327 -3.28 -7.48 -5.46
C ALA A 327 -4.70 -6.93 -5.36
N GLY A 328 -5.24 -6.45 -6.48
CA GLY A 328 -6.59 -5.90 -6.57
C GLY A 328 -7.60 -6.92 -7.10
N GLY A 329 -8.91 -6.68 -6.87
CA GLY A 329 -9.96 -7.62 -7.25
C GLY A 329 -9.70 -9.03 -6.72
N ALA A 330 -9.06 -9.09 -5.56
CA ALA A 330 -8.40 -10.29 -5.06
C ALA A 330 -9.26 -11.02 -4.03
N ARG A 331 -8.93 -12.30 -3.84
CA ARG A 331 -9.39 -13.08 -2.71
C ARG A 331 -8.19 -13.68 -2.00
N TYR A 332 -8.15 -13.53 -0.70
CA TYR A 332 -7.18 -14.19 0.15
C TYR A 332 -7.89 -15.12 1.12
N LYS A 333 -7.57 -16.42 1.08
CA LYS A 333 -8.31 -17.46 1.83
C LYS A 333 -9.83 -17.38 1.59
N GLY A 334 -10.24 -17.03 0.36
CA GLY A 334 -11.64 -16.91 -0.04
C GLY A 334 -12.29 -15.55 0.25
N LYS A 335 -11.72 -14.69 1.09
CA LYS A 335 -12.27 -13.37 1.43
C LYS A 335 -11.91 -12.34 0.35
N PRO A 336 -12.88 -11.53 -0.13
CA PRO A 336 -12.61 -10.49 -1.12
C PRO A 336 -11.84 -9.33 -0.49
N GLY A 337 -11.05 -8.60 -1.30
CA GLY A 337 -10.29 -7.43 -0.82
C GLY A 337 -9.28 -6.93 -1.85
N ALA A 338 -8.70 -5.78 -1.57
CA ALA A 338 -7.44 -5.35 -2.15
C ALA A 338 -6.33 -5.69 -1.14
N TRP A 339 -5.70 -6.85 -1.34
CA TRP A 339 -4.83 -7.46 -0.35
C TRP A 339 -3.38 -7.03 -0.53
N VAL A 340 -2.75 -6.62 0.57
CA VAL A 340 -1.31 -6.32 0.65
C VAL A 340 -0.61 -7.42 1.42
N LEU A 341 0.41 -8.02 0.80
CA LEU A 341 1.23 -9.05 1.40
C LEU A 341 2.67 -8.56 1.55
N VAL A 342 3.32 -8.98 2.61
CA VAL A 342 4.72 -8.65 2.91
C VAL A 342 5.61 -9.82 2.52
N GLY A 343 6.63 -9.56 1.70
CA GLY A 343 7.68 -10.51 1.37
C GLY A 343 8.87 -10.38 2.32
N ASP A 344 9.68 -11.43 2.43
CA ASP A 344 10.99 -11.31 3.09
C ASP A 344 11.97 -10.46 2.26
N ARG A 345 13.12 -10.09 2.83
CA ARG A 345 14.11 -9.22 2.16
C ARG A 345 14.72 -9.83 0.89
N ASN A 346 14.55 -11.13 0.69
CA ASN A 346 14.95 -11.81 -0.54
C ASN A 346 13.86 -11.79 -1.61
N GLY A 347 12.68 -11.25 -1.31
CA GLY A 347 11.54 -11.24 -2.21
C GLY A 347 10.82 -12.57 -2.32
N ASP A 348 10.85 -13.34 -1.24
CA ASP A 348 10.17 -14.61 -1.08
C ASP A 348 9.18 -14.58 0.09
N ASN A 349 8.51 -15.71 0.35
CA ASN A 349 7.69 -15.95 1.54
C ASN A 349 6.65 -14.85 1.82
N PHE A 350 5.94 -14.40 0.79
CA PHE A 350 4.89 -13.39 0.94
C PHE A 350 3.75 -13.91 1.82
N GLY A 351 3.46 -13.17 2.89
CA GLY A 351 2.45 -13.48 3.88
C GLY A 351 1.97 -12.23 4.61
N ASN A 352 1.44 -12.40 5.84
CA ASN A 352 0.92 -11.30 6.67
C ASN A 352 -0.02 -10.39 5.88
N ALA A 353 -0.95 -11.02 5.13
CA ALA A 353 -1.87 -10.33 4.25
C ALA A 353 -2.85 -9.46 5.04
N THR A 354 -3.01 -8.21 4.65
CA THR A 354 -4.00 -7.28 5.20
C THR A 354 -4.70 -6.51 4.09
N SER A 355 -5.96 -6.11 4.33
CA SER A 355 -6.76 -5.37 3.36
C SER A 355 -7.69 -4.40 4.08
N PRO A 356 -7.70 -3.09 3.75
CA PRO A 356 -8.63 -2.14 4.34
C PRO A 356 -9.96 -2.04 3.57
N PHE A 357 -10.05 -2.55 2.35
CA PHE A 357 -11.24 -2.48 1.49
C PHE A 357 -11.06 -3.27 0.19
N GLU A 358 -12.14 -3.47 -0.53
CA GLU A 358 -12.12 -3.99 -1.89
C GLU A 358 -11.77 -2.92 -2.92
N GLY A 359 -11.19 -3.36 -4.05
CA GLY A 359 -10.89 -2.52 -5.21
C GLY A 359 -9.92 -3.19 -6.16
N TYR A 360 -9.61 -2.53 -7.29
CA TYR A 360 -8.79 -3.08 -8.36
C TYR A 360 -7.91 -2.01 -9.03
N TRP A 361 -6.92 -2.41 -9.83
CA TRP A 361 -6.00 -1.55 -10.57
C TRP A 361 -5.33 -0.48 -9.72
N GLY A 362 -4.89 -0.88 -8.55
CA GLY A 362 -4.33 0.03 -7.57
C GLY A 362 -2.81 0.13 -7.59
N CYS A 363 -2.32 0.87 -6.61
CA CYS A 363 -0.90 0.97 -6.25
C CYS A 363 -0.73 0.97 -4.73
N ILE A 364 0.47 0.66 -4.30
CA ILE A 364 0.95 0.85 -2.94
C ILE A 364 2.33 1.49 -3.01
N ASP A 365 2.61 2.47 -2.17
CA ASP A 365 3.93 3.08 -2.08
C ASP A 365 4.28 3.50 -0.66
N TYR A 366 5.57 3.53 -0.35
CA TYR A 366 6.08 4.05 0.92
C TYR A 366 6.03 5.59 0.91
N ILE A 367 5.36 6.17 1.87
CA ILE A 367 5.15 7.62 1.94
C ILE A 367 5.91 8.32 3.06
N GLY A 368 6.87 7.65 3.70
CA GLY A 368 7.67 8.18 4.81
C GLY A 368 7.08 7.85 6.18
N ASP A 369 7.87 8.05 7.23
CA ASP A 369 7.49 7.91 8.65
C ASP A 369 6.80 6.58 8.96
N ASP A 370 7.39 5.47 8.49
CA ASP A 370 6.85 4.12 8.62
C ASP A 370 5.39 3.97 8.13
N ARG A 371 5.05 4.71 7.07
CA ARG A 371 3.72 4.68 6.46
C ARG A 371 3.77 4.26 5.00
N VAL A 372 2.74 3.56 4.59
CA VAL A 372 2.45 3.27 3.17
C VAL A 372 1.09 3.84 2.81
N MET A 373 0.91 4.24 1.57
CA MET A 373 -0.40 4.58 1.04
C MET A 373 -0.81 3.54 0.01
N MET A 374 -2.00 3.00 0.18
CA MET A 374 -2.68 2.21 -0.83
C MET A 374 -3.74 3.05 -1.52
N ALA A 375 -3.84 2.92 -2.82
CA ALA A 375 -4.91 3.49 -3.63
C ALA A 375 -5.42 2.45 -4.62
N VAL A 376 -6.73 2.36 -4.77
CA VAL A 376 -7.38 1.43 -5.71
C VAL A 376 -8.53 2.11 -6.44
N THR A 377 -8.92 1.57 -7.57
CA THR A 377 -10.20 1.87 -8.21
C THR A 377 -11.30 1.06 -7.55
N GLN A 378 -12.41 1.69 -7.24
CA GLN A 378 -13.63 1.02 -6.76
C GLN A 378 -14.83 1.53 -7.54
N ASP A 379 -15.67 0.61 -8.01
CA ASP A 379 -16.93 0.97 -8.64
C ASP A 379 -18.02 1.21 -7.59
N TYR A 380 -18.91 2.16 -7.88
CA TYR A 380 -20.07 2.44 -7.08
C TYR A 380 -21.26 2.84 -7.98
N LYS A 381 -22.45 2.91 -7.42
CA LYS A 381 -23.63 3.39 -8.12
C LYS A 381 -23.96 4.81 -7.67
N ASP A 382 -24.11 5.70 -8.64
CA ASP A 382 -24.57 7.07 -8.43
C ASP A 382 -25.86 7.26 -9.23
N ASN A 383 -26.99 7.45 -8.55
CA ASN A 383 -28.32 7.57 -9.17
C ASN A 383 -28.62 6.45 -10.19
N GLY A 384 -28.17 5.22 -9.87
CA GLY A 384 -28.31 4.04 -10.74
C GLY A 384 -27.26 3.90 -11.84
N ALA A 385 -26.47 4.92 -12.12
CA ALA A 385 -25.36 4.86 -13.07
C ALA A 385 -24.10 4.27 -12.41
N LYS A 386 -23.40 3.40 -13.13
CA LYS A 386 -22.11 2.88 -12.69
C LYS A 386 -21.06 4.00 -12.79
N ARG A 387 -20.37 4.26 -11.68
CA ARG A 387 -19.28 5.22 -11.55
C ARG A 387 -18.06 4.53 -10.96
N SER A 388 -16.92 5.15 -11.11
CA SER A 388 -15.68 4.72 -10.44
C SER A 388 -15.12 5.84 -9.58
N LYS A 389 -14.47 5.46 -8.48
CA LYS A 389 -13.76 6.37 -7.58
C LYS A 389 -12.40 5.78 -7.26
N THR A 390 -11.48 6.62 -6.85
CA THR A 390 -10.26 6.17 -6.18
C THR A 390 -10.52 6.11 -4.69
N LYS A 391 -10.22 4.96 -4.09
CA LYS A 391 -10.26 4.78 -2.64
C LYS A 391 -8.84 4.65 -2.11
N THR A 392 -8.55 5.36 -1.01
CA THR A 392 -7.22 5.38 -0.40
C THR A 392 -7.27 5.06 1.08
N ALA A 393 -6.16 4.49 1.58
CA ALA A 393 -5.89 4.32 3.00
C ALA A 393 -4.40 4.46 3.28
N ILE A 394 -4.05 4.99 4.44
CA ILE A 394 -2.69 4.93 4.97
C ILE A 394 -2.58 3.71 5.88
N GLY A 395 -1.58 2.89 5.61
CA GLY A 395 -1.17 1.79 6.47
C GLY A 395 0.10 2.16 7.22
N ARG A 396 0.17 1.79 8.48
CA ARG A 396 1.37 1.93 9.29
C ARG A 396 2.14 0.62 9.29
N ILE A 397 3.45 0.74 9.13
CA ILE A 397 4.34 -0.42 9.12
C ILE A 397 4.54 -0.87 10.56
N ASN A 398 4.09 -2.08 10.83
CA ASN A 398 4.32 -2.71 12.11
C ASN A 398 5.59 -3.56 12.07
N TYR A 399 6.52 -3.18 12.90
CA TYR A 399 7.61 -4.05 13.29
C TYR A 399 7.21 -4.66 14.63
N ALA A 400 6.64 -5.87 14.64
CA ALA A 400 6.34 -6.56 15.89
C ALA A 400 7.61 -6.58 16.74
N LYS A 401 7.58 -5.92 17.87
CA LYS A 401 8.69 -5.97 18.81
C LYS A 401 8.61 -7.31 19.53
N LYS A 402 9.66 -8.12 19.40
CA LYS A 402 9.81 -9.27 20.27
C LYS A 402 9.93 -8.80 21.72
N ALA A 403 9.30 -9.55 22.61
CA ALA A 403 9.48 -9.42 24.04
C ALA A 403 10.97 -9.21 24.37
N GLY A 404 11.30 -8.14 25.11
CA GLY A 404 12.65 -7.86 25.57
C GLY A 404 13.32 -6.58 25.04
N ALA A 405 12.74 -5.87 24.07
CA ALA A 405 13.19 -4.52 23.74
C ALA A 405 12.23 -3.51 24.38
N PRO A 406 12.59 -2.80 25.44
CA PRO A 406 11.74 -1.78 26.04
C PRO A 406 11.44 -0.69 25.00
N GLY A 407 10.21 -0.63 24.52
CA GLY A 407 9.72 0.49 23.75
C GLY A 407 9.56 1.69 24.67
N ARG A 408 10.05 2.84 24.26
CA ARG A 408 9.78 4.09 24.93
C ARG A 408 8.83 4.90 24.08
N PHE A 409 7.69 5.24 24.65
CA PHE A 409 6.71 6.10 24.05
C PHE A 409 6.70 7.46 24.73
N VAL A 410 6.30 8.48 24.01
CA VAL A 410 6.02 9.80 24.57
C VAL A 410 4.52 10.04 24.44
N ALA A 411 3.92 10.52 25.52
CA ALA A 411 2.53 10.95 25.54
C ALA A 411 2.51 12.47 25.63
N PRO A 412 2.33 13.20 24.52
CA PRO A 412 2.25 14.65 24.51
C PRO A 412 0.95 15.14 25.16
N ALA A 413 1.00 16.36 25.71
CA ALA A 413 -0.19 17.01 26.22
C ALA A 413 -1.23 17.28 25.10
N ASP A 414 -0.73 17.71 23.95
CA ASP A 414 -1.57 17.89 22.75
C ASP A 414 -1.44 16.67 21.84
N PHE A 415 -2.56 16.06 21.54
CA PHE A 415 -2.59 14.89 20.68
C PHE A 415 -2.41 15.30 19.21
N ASP A 416 -1.30 14.90 18.62
CA ASP A 416 -1.07 14.97 17.18
C ASP A 416 -0.75 13.57 16.67
N ARG A 417 -1.75 12.90 16.11
CA ARG A 417 -1.68 11.54 15.61
C ARG A 417 -0.57 11.34 14.56
N GLU A 418 -0.25 12.38 13.82
CA GLU A 418 0.77 12.33 12.77
C GLU A 418 2.20 12.35 13.32
N LYS A 419 2.39 12.94 14.50
CA LYS A 419 3.71 13.11 15.12
C LYS A 419 4.05 12.07 16.18
N ASN A 420 3.04 11.39 16.70
CA ASN A 420 3.23 10.39 17.74
C ASN A 420 3.70 9.06 17.16
N GLY A 421 4.57 8.37 17.88
CA GLY A 421 4.94 7.01 17.52
C GLY A 421 3.79 6.05 17.79
N PHE A 422 3.26 5.42 16.76
CA PHE A 422 2.24 4.40 16.92
C PHE A 422 2.84 3.09 17.34
N TRP A 423 2.08 2.40 18.17
CA TRP A 423 2.43 1.11 18.64
C TRP A 423 1.41 0.08 18.20
N PHE A 424 1.89 -1.04 17.71
CA PHE A 424 1.10 -1.91 16.90
C PHE A 424 1.30 -3.36 17.29
N LEU A 425 0.22 -4.08 17.40
CA LEU A 425 0.18 -5.44 17.85
C LEU A 425 -0.64 -6.32 16.93
N GLY A 426 -0.25 -7.56 16.84
CA GLY A 426 -0.96 -8.61 16.16
C GLY A 426 0.00 -9.73 15.80
N LYS A 427 -0.27 -10.93 16.25
CA LYS A 427 0.52 -12.12 15.88
C LYS A 427 0.06 -12.73 14.60
N GLU A 428 -1.25 -12.80 14.40
CA GLU A 428 -1.84 -13.47 13.27
C GLU A 428 -3.03 -12.71 12.71
N GLN A 429 -3.30 -12.98 11.47
CA GLN A 429 -4.48 -12.56 10.78
C GLN A 429 -5.73 -13.28 11.33
N PRO A 430 -6.91 -12.65 11.31
CA PRO A 430 -7.19 -11.40 10.60
C PRO A 430 -7.03 -10.13 11.42
N SER A 431 -6.95 -10.18 12.74
CA SER A 431 -7.07 -8.99 13.55
C SER A 431 -5.74 -8.40 14.03
N GLN A 432 -5.71 -7.08 14.17
CA GLN A 432 -4.54 -6.30 14.54
C GLN A 432 -4.96 -5.09 15.38
N VAL A 433 -4.11 -4.67 16.31
CA VAL A 433 -4.35 -3.47 17.12
C VAL A 433 -3.20 -2.51 16.95
N PHE A 434 -3.48 -1.24 16.83
CA PHE A 434 -2.48 -0.23 17.12
C PHE A 434 -2.97 0.76 18.18
N VAL A 435 -2.05 1.25 18.99
CA VAL A 435 -2.34 2.11 20.12
C VAL A 435 -1.33 3.25 20.16
N ASP A 436 -1.82 4.44 20.50
CA ASP A 436 -1.02 5.59 20.82
C ASP A 436 -1.50 6.20 22.15
N PHE A 437 -0.65 7.03 22.75
CA PHE A 437 -0.92 7.61 24.06
C PHE A 437 -0.78 9.12 24.01
N ALA A 438 -1.68 9.81 24.73
CA ALA A 438 -1.61 11.23 25.01
C ALA A 438 -2.09 11.48 26.43
N HIS A 439 -2.07 12.73 26.88
CA HIS A 439 -2.68 13.11 28.14
C HIS A 439 -3.23 14.54 28.13
N THR A 440 -4.15 14.79 29.02
CA THR A 440 -4.62 16.13 29.38
C THR A 440 -4.42 16.33 30.89
N PRO A 441 -4.65 17.53 31.44
CA PRO A 441 -4.64 17.71 32.90
C PRO A 441 -5.65 16.81 33.63
N GLU A 442 -6.71 16.36 32.95
CA GLU A 442 -7.81 15.57 33.54
C GLU A 442 -7.70 14.08 33.28
N ALA A 443 -7.01 13.65 32.22
CA ALA A 443 -7.05 12.26 31.77
C ALA A 443 -5.78 11.78 31.07
N PHE A 444 -5.52 10.48 31.20
CA PHE A 444 -4.67 9.72 30.32
C PHE A 444 -5.50 9.26 29.12
N ILE A 445 -5.00 9.47 27.90
CA ILE A 445 -5.72 9.18 26.66
C ILE A 445 -5.08 7.99 25.96
N ILE A 446 -5.87 6.99 25.68
CA ILE A 446 -5.53 5.87 24.82
C ILE A 446 -6.23 6.12 23.46
N ASP A 447 -5.46 6.31 22.40
CA ASP A 447 -6.00 6.32 21.03
C ASP A 447 -5.71 4.96 20.43
N ALA A 448 -6.74 4.17 20.16
CA ALA A 448 -6.57 2.79 19.74
C ALA A 448 -7.52 2.41 18.61
N TYR A 449 -7.04 1.51 17.74
CA TYR A 449 -7.80 0.95 16.63
C TYR A 449 -7.54 -0.55 16.56
N LEU A 450 -8.60 -1.31 16.54
CA LEU A 450 -8.58 -2.74 16.26
C LEU A 450 -9.03 -2.95 14.81
N PHE A 451 -8.17 -3.51 14.01
CA PHE A 451 -8.51 -3.96 12.66
C PHE A 451 -8.94 -5.43 12.75
N ASP A 452 -10.16 -5.70 12.31
CA ASP A 452 -10.72 -7.05 12.27
C ASP A 452 -11.68 -7.16 11.09
N ASP A 453 -11.67 -8.26 10.38
CA ASP A 453 -12.56 -8.50 9.26
C ASP A 453 -13.90 -9.13 9.67
N GLU A 454 -14.07 -9.46 10.96
CA GLU A 454 -15.30 -9.95 11.56
C GLU A 454 -15.45 -9.41 12.99
N ILE A 455 -16.09 -8.26 13.16
CA ILE A 455 -16.23 -7.62 14.47
C ILE A 455 -17.33 -8.30 15.28
N ARG A 456 -16.96 -8.78 16.46
CA ARG A 456 -17.89 -9.42 17.41
C ARG A 456 -17.87 -8.70 18.75
N ALA A 457 -19.05 -8.29 19.21
CA ALA A 457 -19.22 -7.67 20.52
C ALA A 457 -20.44 -8.26 21.22
N TYR A 458 -20.24 -8.85 22.40
CA TYR A 458 -21.30 -9.44 23.21
C TYR A 458 -21.32 -8.90 24.64
N THR A 459 -20.19 -9.00 25.34
CA THR A 459 -19.96 -8.37 26.65
C THR A 459 -18.55 -7.79 26.64
N PRO A 460 -18.20 -6.84 27.53
CA PRO A 460 -16.84 -6.29 27.60
C PRO A 460 -15.73 -7.33 27.70
N GLU A 461 -16.02 -8.45 28.36
CA GLU A 461 -15.07 -9.55 28.56
C GLU A 461 -15.12 -10.63 27.47
N ASN A 462 -16.09 -10.55 26.56
CA ASN A 462 -16.34 -11.56 25.55
C ASN A 462 -16.66 -10.93 24.20
N SER A 463 -15.73 -10.14 23.72
CA SER A 463 -15.82 -9.36 22.50
C SER A 463 -14.45 -9.18 21.91
N ASP A 464 -14.40 -8.83 20.63
CA ASP A 464 -13.22 -8.19 20.07
C ASP A 464 -13.02 -6.87 20.79
N ALA A 465 -11.86 -6.69 21.39
CA ALA A 465 -11.61 -5.56 22.26
C ALA A 465 -10.15 -5.13 22.28
N VAL A 466 -9.93 -3.87 22.55
CA VAL A 466 -8.62 -3.33 22.92
C VAL A 466 -8.51 -3.31 24.43
N GLY A 467 -7.42 -3.85 24.94
CA GLY A 467 -7.07 -3.77 26.36
C GLY A 467 -5.75 -3.05 26.57
N VAL A 468 -5.66 -2.30 27.66
CA VAL A 468 -4.41 -1.69 28.10
C VAL A 468 -4.28 -1.89 29.61
N LEU A 469 -3.18 -2.56 30.02
CA LEU A 469 -2.77 -2.56 31.41
C LEU A 469 -1.95 -1.30 31.66
N ILE A 470 -2.22 -0.63 32.77
CA ILE A 470 -1.57 0.63 33.15
C ILE A 470 -0.91 0.43 34.51
N GLY A 471 0.39 0.70 34.61
CA GLY A 471 1.14 0.66 35.88
C GLY A 471 1.53 2.08 36.31
N ARG A 472 1.09 2.48 37.49
CA ARG A 472 1.41 3.77 38.09
C ARG A 472 2.31 3.53 39.32
N ARG A 473 3.43 4.24 39.38
CA ARG A 473 4.34 4.13 40.51
C ARG A 473 3.71 4.74 41.76
N ASN A 474 3.61 3.98 42.80
CA ASN A 474 3.04 4.42 44.07
C ASN A 474 4.10 4.97 45.03
N ALA A 475 3.69 5.44 46.21
CA ALA A 475 4.58 6.06 47.18
C ALA A 475 5.64 5.09 47.79
N SER A 476 5.42 3.78 47.75
CA SER A 476 6.39 2.77 48.16
C SER A 476 7.43 2.45 47.10
N GLY A 477 7.25 2.95 45.87
CA GLY A 477 8.11 2.66 44.73
C GLY A 477 7.68 1.46 43.91
N ASP A 478 6.62 0.76 44.34
CA ASP A 478 5.97 -0.30 43.60
C ASP A 478 4.97 0.26 42.56
N TYR A 479 4.27 -0.63 41.87
CA TYR A 479 3.28 -0.22 40.87
C TYR A 479 1.87 -0.62 41.30
N ASP A 480 0.96 0.37 41.30
CA ASP A 480 -0.47 0.12 41.24
C ASP A 480 -0.86 -0.21 39.79
N SER A 481 -1.58 -1.31 39.58
CA SER A 481 -1.94 -1.81 38.25
C SER A 481 -3.43 -1.63 37.98
N TYR A 482 -3.73 -1.22 36.76
CA TYR A 482 -5.09 -1.03 36.27
C TYR A 482 -5.23 -1.74 34.93
N LYS A 483 -6.45 -2.22 34.64
CA LYS A 483 -6.79 -2.87 33.38
C LYS A 483 -7.98 -2.17 32.73
N PHE A 484 -7.74 -1.50 31.63
CA PHE A 484 -8.75 -0.90 30.79
C PHE A 484 -9.07 -1.84 29.61
N THR A 485 -10.35 -1.99 29.29
CA THR A 485 -10.80 -2.76 28.10
C THR A 485 -11.99 -2.06 27.46
N VAL A 486 -12.02 -1.99 26.12
CA VAL A 486 -13.13 -1.40 25.35
C VAL A 486 -13.43 -2.24 24.13
N ASN A 487 -14.70 -2.49 23.83
CA ASN A 487 -15.18 -3.25 22.68
C ASN A 487 -15.73 -2.35 21.54
N ALA A 488 -16.16 -2.96 20.44
CA ALA A 488 -16.67 -2.28 19.25
C ALA A 488 -17.97 -1.50 19.45
N GLU A 489 -18.73 -1.76 20.52
CA GLU A 489 -19.92 -0.99 20.91
C GLU A 489 -19.56 0.17 21.84
N GLY A 490 -18.29 0.32 22.19
CA GLY A 490 -17.79 1.34 23.11
C GLY A 490 -18.01 0.99 24.57
N ALA A 491 -18.50 -0.20 24.88
CA ALA A 491 -18.60 -0.65 26.25
C ALA A 491 -17.20 -0.86 26.82
N TYR A 492 -16.90 -0.20 27.94
CA TYR A 492 -15.60 -0.32 28.60
C TYR A 492 -15.70 -0.77 30.05
N THR A 493 -14.61 -1.37 30.51
CA THR A 493 -14.36 -1.66 31.93
C THR A 493 -12.97 -1.19 32.33
N LEU A 494 -12.86 -0.68 33.54
CA LEU A 494 -11.60 -0.36 34.20
C LEU A 494 -11.53 -1.11 35.53
N TYR A 495 -10.54 -1.97 35.66
CA TYR A 495 -10.27 -2.70 36.90
C TYR A 495 -9.00 -2.17 37.57
N ARG A 496 -8.95 -2.26 38.89
CA ARG A 496 -7.75 -2.07 39.71
C ARG A 496 -7.32 -3.42 40.30
N LEU A 497 -6.02 -3.68 40.34
CA LEU A 497 -5.48 -4.85 40.98
C LEU A 497 -5.41 -4.63 42.50
N GLU A 498 -6.11 -5.45 43.27
CA GLU A 498 -6.06 -5.46 44.72
C GLU A 498 -5.58 -6.84 45.20
N GLY A 499 -4.33 -6.88 45.72
CA GLY A 499 -3.66 -8.14 45.98
C GLY A 499 -3.48 -8.95 44.68
N THR A 500 -4.20 -10.07 44.54
CA THR A 500 -4.18 -10.91 43.33
C THR A 500 -5.49 -10.83 42.52
N SER A 501 -6.42 -9.96 42.89
CA SER A 501 -7.75 -9.89 42.29
C SER A 501 -7.97 -8.57 41.57
N TRP A 502 -8.54 -8.67 40.39
CA TRP A 502 -9.00 -7.50 39.63
C TRP A 502 -10.37 -7.06 40.14
N VAL A 503 -10.46 -5.87 40.71
CA VAL A 503 -11.68 -5.25 41.24
C VAL A 503 -12.15 -4.15 40.29
N LEU A 504 -13.41 -4.18 39.93
CA LEU A 504 -14.02 -3.17 39.03
C LEU A 504 -13.93 -1.78 39.69
N ALA A 505 -13.26 -0.86 39.03
CA ALA A 505 -13.10 0.53 39.48
C ALA A 505 -14.07 1.47 38.74
N ASP A 506 -14.32 1.22 37.46
CA ASP A 506 -15.23 2.02 36.63
C ASP A 506 -15.71 1.21 35.41
N SER A 507 -16.88 1.58 34.87
CA SER A 507 -17.41 1.01 33.63
C SER A 507 -18.41 1.97 33.00
N GLY A 508 -18.64 1.83 31.71
CA GLY A 508 -19.57 2.67 30.98
C GLY A 508 -19.48 2.48 29.48
N THR A 509 -19.84 3.53 28.76
CA THR A 509 -19.77 3.55 27.29
C THR A 509 -19.02 4.80 26.83
N VAL A 510 -18.14 4.63 25.87
CA VAL A 510 -17.38 5.70 25.22
C VAL A 510 -17.65 5.71 23.71
N PRO A 511 -17.53 6.84 23.03
CA PRO A 511 -17.68 6.88 21.59
C PRO A 511 -16.61 6.03 20.89
N VAL A 512 -17.06 5.20 19.95
CA VAL A 512 -16.22 4.44 19.02
C VAL A 512 -16.66 4.69 17.60
N THR A 513 -15.73 4.58 16.65
CA THR A 513 -16.02 4.54 15.23
C THR A 513 -15.85 3.10 14.77
N THR A 514 -16.93 2.48 14.32
CA THR A 514 -16.93 1.12 13.77
C THR A 514 -17.10 1.21 12.26
N VAL A 515 -16.30 0.44 11.53
CA VAL A 515 -16.39 0.31 10.07
C VAL A 515 -16.70 -1.13 9.75
N GLY A 516 -17.99 -1.39 9.46
CA GLY A 516 -18.59 -2.71 9.33
C GLY A 516 -19.82 -2.86 10.23
N THR A 517 -20.37 -4.06 10.29
CA THR A 517 -21.58 -4.36 11.05
C THR A 517 -21.26 -5.33 12.18
N VAL A 518 -21.32 -4.84 13.41
CA VAL A 518 -21.03 -5.66 14.59
C VAL A 518 -21.96 -6.86 14.64
N ASN A 519 -21.36 -8.05 14.83
CA ASN A 519 -22.05 -9.35 14.88
C ASN A 519 -22.72 -9.81 13.57
N ASP A 520 -22.45 -9.18 12.43
CA ASP A 520 -22.85 -9.69 11.11
C ASP A 520 -21.64 -10.38 10.44
N LEU A 521 -21.68 -11.69 10.34
CA LEU A 521 -20.61 -12.50 9.74
C LEU A 521 -20.76 -12.62 8.21
N SER A 522 -21.73 -11.95 7.60
CA SER A 522 -21.97 -12.00 6.16
C SER A 522 -21.30 -10.87 5.39
N ASP A 523 -20.88 -9.80 6.06
CA ASP A 523 -20.09 -8.70 5.48
C ASP A 523 -18.60 -8.84 5.85
N THR A 524 -17.80 -7.92 5.36
CA THR A 524 -16.37 -7.83 5.70
C THR A 524 -16.15 -6.51 6.42
N ASP A 525 -15.82 -6.61 7.68
CA ASP A 525 -15.55 -5.45 8.51
C ASP A 525 -14.13 -4.89 8.26
N LEU A 526 -13.89 -3.68 8.75
CA LEU A 526 -12.55 -3.10 8.81
C LEU A 526 -12.06 -2.91 10.25
N GLY A 527 -12.97 -3.00 11.22
CA GLY A 527 -12.63 -2.86 12.63
C GLY A 527 -13.26 -1.66 13.30
N PHE A 528 -12.73 -1.30 14.46
CA PHE A 528 -13.22 -0.18 15.25
C PHE A 528 -12.10 0.54 16.00
N GLY A 529 -12.36 1.75 16.46
CA GLY A 529 -11.41 2.51 17.24
C GLY A 529 -11.95 3.82 17.78
N GLY A 530 -11.13 4.50 18.56
CA GLY A 530 -11.46 5.77 19.16
C GLY A 530 -10.44 6.27 20.14
N ARG A 531 -10.75 7.41 20.75
CA ARG A 531 -9.99 8.01 21.84
C ARG A 531 -10.68 7.73 23.16
N PHE A 532 -9.98 7.12 24.06
CA PHE A 532 -10.51 6.63 25.32
C PHE A 532 -9.83 7.39 26.48
N PRO A 533 -10.45 8.46 27.02
CA PRO A 533 -9.91 9.18 28.15
C PRO A 533 -10.18 8.42 29.44
N ILE A 534 -9.12 8.12 30.19
CA ILE A 534 -9.18 7.56 31.54
C ILE A 534 -8.84 8.68 32.53
N ARG A 535 -9.79 9.08 33.34
CA ARG A 535 -9.60 10.16 34.31
C ARG A 535 -8.49 9.80 35.30
N TRP A 536 -7.58 10.73 35.55
CA TRP A 536 -6.45 10.51 36.45
C TRP A 536 -6.85 10.04 37.84
N GLU A 537 -7.99 10.53 38.36
CA GLU A 537 -8.51 10.11 39.67
C GLU A 537 -8.79 8.61 39.79
N LEU A 538 -9.08 7.95 38.68
CA LEU A 538 -9.36 6.51 38.63
C LEU A 538 -8.07 5.67 38.60
N ILE A 539 -6.95 6.26 38.25
CA ILE A 539 -5.67 5.56 38.07
C ILE A 539 -4.55 6.20 38.89
N GLY A 540 -4.82 6.59 40.12
CA GLY A 540 -3.81 7.02 41.10
C GLY A 540 -3.56 8.54 41.15
N GLY A 541 -4.43 9.36 40.51
CA GLY A 541 -4.34 10.82 40.57
C GLY A 541 -3.49 11.46 39.46
N ALA A 542 -3.48 12.79 39.40
CA ALA A 542 -2.76 13.55 38.39
C ALA A 542 -1.25 13.24 38.40
N PRO A 543 -0.62 13.00 37.24
CA PRO A 543 0.80 12.69 37.16
C PRO A 543 1.69 13.91 37.33
N ALA A 544 2.91 13.70 37.72
CA ALA A 544 3.95 14.71 37.64
C ALA A 544 4.43 14.85 36.17
N LYS A 545 4.86 16.06 35.81
CA LYS A 545 5.45 16.29 34.47
C LYS A 545 6.69 15.40 34.27
N GLY A 546 6.73 14.68 33.15
CA GLY A 546 7.83 13.75 32.86
C GLY A 546 7.71 12.41 33.57
N GLU A 547 6.57 12.13 34.20
CA GLU A 547 6.31 10.82 34.78
C GLU A 547 6.30 9.74 33.71
N ASN A 548 6.90 8.58 34.04
CA ASN A 548 6.79 7.38 33.24
C ASN A 548 5.62 6.53 33.75
N ILE A 549 4.67 6.28 32.87
CA ILE A 549 3.59 5.31 33.07
C ILE A 549 4.03 4.01 32.42
N LYS A 550 3.78 2.89 33.08
CA LYS A 550 3.94 1.58 32.47
C LYS A 550 2.66 1.20 31.71
N ALA A 551 2.81 0.71 30.50
CA ALA A 551 1.68 0.24 29.69
C ALA A 551 1.97 -1.13 29.08
N HIS A 552 0.95 -1.99 29.09
CA HIS A 552 1.00 -3.25 28.38
C HIS A 552 -0.30 -3.42 27.60
N ILE A 553 -0.18 -3.65 26.29
CA ILE A 553 -1.32 -3.63 25.39
C ILE A 553 -1.79 -5.06 25.17
N ARG A 554 -3.10 -5.26 25.18
CA ARG A 554 -3.75 -6.52 24.95
C ARG A 554 -4.72 -6.40 23.79
N HIS A 555 -4.75 -7.44 23.01
CA HIS A 555 -5.68 -7.64 21.94
C HIS A 555 -6.57 -8.82 22.26
N TYR A 556 -7.87 -8.57 22.33
CA TYR A 556 -8.87 -9.60 22.50
C TYR A 556 -9.58 -9.79 21.17
N TYR A 557 -9.57 -11.00 20.66
CA TYR A 557 -10.31 -11.33 19.47
C TYR A 557 -11.04 -12.64 19.62
N LYS A 558 -12.18 -12.76 18.95
CA LYS A 558 -13.03 -13.93 19.02
C LYS A 558 -12.91 -14.76 17.76
N THR A 559 -12.38 -15.97 17.89
CA THR A 559 -12.05 -16.84 16.76
C THR A 559 -13.13 -17.85 16.39
N THR A 560 -14.17 -18.03 17.17
CA THR A 560 -15.16 -19.08 16.92
C THR A 560 -16.35 -18.60 16.12
N ALA A 561 -16.59 -19.27 14.99
CA ALA A 561 -17.69 -19.03 14.06
C ALA A 561 -19.10 -19.38 14.62
N LYS A 562 -19.23 -19.71 15.89
CA LYS A 562 -20.53 -20.03 16.50
C LYS A 562 -21.06 -18.87 17.30
N GLU A 563 -22.31 -18.54 17.02
CA GLU A 563 -23.12 -17.57 17.72
C GLU A 563 -23.06 -17.74 19.24
N GLY A 564 -22.91 -16.63 19.92
CA GLY A 564 -22.97 -16.53 21.36
C GLY A 564 -21.63 -16.38 22.09
N PRO A 565 -21.68 -16.06 23.38
CA PRO A 565 -20.56 -15.62 24.17
C PRO A 565 -19.67 -16.79 24.66
N VAL A 566 -19.03 -17.54 23.80
CA VAL A 566 -18.16 -18.65 24.22
C VAL A 566 -16.72 -18.36 23.77
N GLY A 567 -15.90 -17.99 24.75
CA GLY A 567 -14.44 -18.01 24.68
C GLY A 567 -13.83 -16.94 23.79
N ALA A 568 -13.55 -15.76 24.33
CA ALA A 568 -12.59 -14.86 23.72
C ALA A 568 -11.19 -15.50 23.82
N THR A 569 -10.47 -15.57 22.70
CA THR A 569 -9.06 -15.89 22.73
C THR A 569 -8.33 -14.57 22.96
N ILE A 570 -7.51 -14.51 23.99
CA ILE A 570 -6.63 -13.36 24.25
C ILE A 570 -5.36 -13.59 23.48
N GLU A 571 -5.06 -12.72 22.53
CA GLU A 571 -3.72 -12.62 21.99
C GLU A 571 -2.94 -11.55 22.74
N GLU A 572 -1.91 -11.96 23.45
CA GLU A 572 -0.98 -11.05 24.08
C GLU A 572 0.07 -10.63 23.06
N ALA A 573 0.18 -9.35 22.89
CA ALA A 573 1.06 -8.78 21.89
C ALA A 573 2.53 -8.78 22.29
N GLU A 574 2.82 -8.74 23.56
CA GLU A 574 4.18 -8.77 24.07
C GLU A 574 4.29 -9.65 25.31
N GLY A 575 5.03 -10.73 25.18
CA GLY A 575 5.52 -11.54 26.27
C GLY A 575 4.46 -12.10 27.23
N GLU A 576 4.73 -13.25 27.73
CA GLU A 576 3.81 -14.02 28.58
C GLU A 576 3.64 -13.42 30.00
N ASN A 577 4.32 -12.33 30.33
CA ASN A 577 4.41 -11.87 31.73
C ASN A 577 3.67 -10.56 31.96
N THR A 578 2.34 -10.68 32.12
CA THR A 578 1.45 -9.56 32.43
C THR A 578 1.45 -9.13 33.92
N ASP A 579 2.13 -9.85 34.77
CA ASP A 579 2.05 -9.65 36.21
C ASP A 579 3.16 -8.74 36.76
N TYR A 580 4.14 -8.33 35.93
CA TYR A 580 5.27 -7.49 36.35
C TYR A 580 5.27 -6.14 35.64
N PRO A 581 4.60 -5.11 36.20
CA PRO A 581 4.56 -3.77 35.59
C PRO A 581 5.93 -3.16 35.30
N ALA A 582 6.95 -3.53 36.01
CA ALA A 582 8.31 -3.05 35.78
C ALA A 582 8.86 -3.42 34.39
N GLU A 583 8.36 -4.50 33.77
CA GLU A 583 8.76 -5.00 32.46
C GLU A 583 7.91 -4.44 31.32
N TRP A 584 6.82 -3.74 31.65
CA TRP A 584 5.95 -3.13 30.65
C TRP A 584 6.63 -1.94 29.97
N LEU A 585 6.04 -1.48 28.90
CA LEU A 585 6.51 -0.33 28.13
C LEU A 585 6.55 0.94 28.97
N ASP A 586 7.55 1.77 28.74
CA ASP A 586 7.60 3.11 29.30
C ASP A 586 6.86 4.11 28.41
N VAL A 587 5.85 4.75 28.97
CA VAL A 587 5.15 5.89 28.37
C VAL A 587 5.53 7.14 29.16
N THR A 588 6.35 8.00 28.57
CA THR A 588 6.79 9.26 29.21
C THR A 588 5.80 10.37 28.89
N LEU A 589 5.25 11.02 29.92
CA LEU A 589 4.38 12.18 29.76
C LEU A 589 5.23 13.44 29.49
N ILE A 590 4.98 14.17 28.40
CA ILE A 590 5.73 15.36 27.99
C ILE A 590 4.82 16.59 27.81
#